data_0f53b58b857ccc52d4724d64a5d6dc18
#
_entry.id   0f53b58b857ccc52d4724d64a5d6dc18
#
_cell.length_a   1.000
_cell.length_b   1.000
_cell.length_c   1.000
_cell.angle_alpha   90.00
_cell.angle_beta   90.00
_cell.angle_gamma   90.00
#
_symmetry.space_group_name_H-M   'P 1'
#
loop_
_entity.id
_entity.type
_entity.pdbx_description
1 polymer ?
#
loop_
_entity_poly.entity_id
_entity_poly.type
_entity_poly.pdbx_seq_one_letter_code
_entity_poly.pdbx_strand_id
1 'polypeptide(L)'
;VDVKNMAEIMADADIAIGASGSTTWERCCLGLPSIQMVISKNQKNLAQALADKNIIRLAKEIKEIINLLESAPIWMSSTGSLAAEICDGVGSNRVFNKMTNRVVTLKDFGEIVLCNYTNLNHNDISLALEMRNHEKISTWMYRQNPILEEEHLGFITNLETDTEKRYFLVKQKDTVIGSINFSKIRYGSSVDFGIYINPFIKTKGLGILLESAASEYAFNELDVEKINLEVLEHNKKAINFYKRCGFNFINSTIIEDQTIICMEKERFK
;
A
#
# COMPACT_ATOMS: atom_id res chain seq x y z
N VAL A 1 -2.78 -27.85 18.25
CA VAL A 1 -1.54 -27.32 18.80
C VAL A 1 -0.58 -27.17 17.63
N ASP A 2 0.16 -26.05 17.53
CA ASP A 2 1.07 -25.67 16.43
C ASP A 2 0.43 -25.57 15.04
N VAL A 3 -0.68 -24.86 14.96
CA VAL A 3 -1.35 -24.58 13.70
C VAL A 3 -0.56 -23.54 12.91
N LYS A 4 -0.13 -23.87 11.68
CA LYS A 4 0.64 -22.96 10.80
C LYS A 4 -0.23 -22.05 9.94
N ASN A 5 -1.51 -22.42 9.75
CA ASN A 5 -2.47 -21.69 8.90
C ASN A 5 -3.67 -21.16 9.70
N MET A 6 -3.41 -20.53 10.84
CA MET A 6 -4.46 -20.05 11.75
C MET A 6 -5.43 -19.07 11.05
N ALA A 7 -4.95 -18.23 10.16
CA ALA A 7 -5.79 -17.29 9.45
C ALA A 7 -6.84 -17.97 8.56
N GLU A 8 -6.47 -19.04 7.86
CA GLU A 8 -7.40 -19.84 7.04
C GLU A 8 -8.46 -20.52 7.92
N ILE A 9 -8.04 -21.14 9.04
CA ILE A 9 -8.97 -21.78 9.98
C ILE A 9 -9.94 -20.78 10.58
N MET A 10 -9.47 -19.56 10.91
CA MET A 10 -10.34 -18.49 11.40
C MET A 10 -11.30 -17.98 10.31
N ALA A 11 -10.86 -17.90 9.06
CA ALA A 11 -11.69 -17.47 7.95
C ALA A 11 -12.81 -18.46 7.61
N ASP A 12 -12.58 -19.75 7.84
CA ASP A 12 -13.57 -20.83 7.61
C ASP A 12 -14.50 -21.05 8.81
N ALA A 13 -14.26 -20.38 9.94
CA ALA A 13 -15.05 -20.57 11.16
C ALA A 13 -16.24 -19.59 11.23
N ASP A 14 -17.36 -20.06 11.74
CA ASP A 14 -18.54 -19.23 12.00
C ASP A 14 -18.44 -18.44 13.30
N ILE A 15 -17.75 -18.96 14.30
CA ILE A 15 -17.59 -18.36 15.63
C ILE A 15 -16.27 -18.81 16.27
N ALA A 16 -15.66 -17.92 17.04
CA ALA A 16 -14.48 -18.24 17.83
C ALA A 16 -14.77 -18.20 19.34
N ILE A 17 -14.16 -19.12 20.09
CA ILE A 17 -14.15 -19.11 21.56
C ILE A 17 -12.69 -19.08 22.01
N GLY A 18 -12.33 -18.16 22.92
CA GLY A 18 -10.97 -18.12 23.42
C GLY A 18 -10.67 -16.97 24.37
N ALA A 19 -9.37 -16.76 24.64
CA ALA A 19 -8.91 -15.69 25.50
C ALA A 19 -8.97 -14.30 24.81
N SER A 20 -9.11 -13.27 25.65
CA SER A 20 -9.06 -11.86 25.23
C SER A 20 -7.61 -11.37 25.11
N GLY A 21 -6.84 -11.98 24.20
CA GLY A 21 -5.44 -11.64 23.92
C GLY A 21 -5.27 -10.89 22.60
N SER A 22 -4.03 -10.87 22.05
CA SER A 22 -3.70 -10.27 20.74
C SER A 22 -4.50 -10.88 19.59
N THR A 23 -4.82 -12.16 19.65
CA THR A 23 -5.68 -12.87 18.68
C THR A 23 -7.09 -12.29 18.55
N THR A 24 -7.52 -11.44 19.49
CA THR A 24 -8.76 -10.65 19.35
C THR A 24 -8.75 -9.81 18.10
N TRP A 25 -7.62 -9.16 17.80
CA TRP A 25 -7.49 -8.29 16.62
C TRP A 25 -7.49 -9.08 15.32
N GLU A 26 -6.90 -10.28 15.32
CA GLU A 26 -6.94 -11.20 14.17
C GLU A 26 -8.38 -11.62 13.85
N ARG A 27 -9.16 -11.98 14.89
CA ARG A 27 -10.59 -12.30 14.75
C ARG A 27 -11.40 -11.09 14.26
N CYS A 28 -11.14 -9.91 14.81
CA CYS A 28 -11.80 -8.68 14.38
C CYS A 28 -11.50 -8.38 12.90
N CYS A 29 -10.25 -8.53 12.47
CA CYS A 29 -9.84 -8.32 11.08
C CYS A 29 -10.63 -9.19 10.08
N LEU A 30 -10.97 -10.42 10.49
CA LEU A 30 -11.76 -11.36 9.67
C LEU A 30 -13.27 -11.20 9.86
N GLY A 31 -13.71 -10.26 10.70
CA GLY A 31 -15.12 -10.15 11.07
C GLY A 31 -15.66 -11.37 11.79
N LEU A 32 -14.79 -12.20 12.41
CA LEU A 32 -15.16 -13.44 13.07
C LEU A 32 -15.77 -13.16 14.44
N PRO A 33 -17.08 -13.41 14.64
CA PRO A 33 -17.74 -13.22 15.92
C PRO A 33 -17.07 -14.05 16.99
N SER A 34 -16.88 -13.51 18.19
CA SER A 34 -16.15 -14.24 19.21
C SER A 34 -16.74 -14.12 20.61
N ILE A 35 -16.72 -15.25 21.35
CA ILE A 35 -16.94 -15.31 22.78
C ILE A 35 -15.57 -15.39 23.45
N GLN A 36 -15.28 -14.44 24.34
CA GLN A 36 -13.96 -14.33 24.95
C GLN A 36 -14.02 -14.40 26.46
N MET A 37 -12.95 -14.91 27.05
CA MET A 37 -12.72 -14.94 28.48
C MET A 37 -11.46 -14.18 28.86
N VAL A 38 -11.51 -13.43 29.94
CA VAL A 38 -10.33 -12.77 30.54
C VAL A 38 -9.56 -13.80 31.37
N ILE A 39 -8.37 -14.17 30.91
CA ILE A 39 -7.48 -15.09 31.62
C ILE A 39 -6.30 -14.38 32.31
N SER A 40 -6.11 -13.08 32.07
CA SER A 40 -5.04 -12.28 32.67
C SER A 40 -5.49 -10.85 32.95
N LYS A 41 -4.92 -10.21 33.98
CA LYS A 41 -5.31 -8.84 34.42
C LYS A 41 -5.14 -7.79 33.31
N ASN A 42 -4.10 -7.90 32.49
CA ASN A 42 -3.83 -6.96 31.39
C ASN A 42 -4.88 -7.01 30.27
N GLN A 43 -5.65 -8.09 30.17
CA GLN A 43 -6.70 -8.26 29.15
C GLN A 43 -8.02 -7.58 29.55
N LYS A 44 -8.26 -7.34 30.86
CA LYS A 44 -9.56 -6.97 31.42
C LYS A 44 -10.13 -5.70 30.81
N ASN A 45 -9.35 -4.61 30.77
CA ASN A 45 -9.84 -3.31 30.33
C ASN A 45 -10.18 -3.31 28.83
N LEU A 46 -9.33 -3.95 28.02
CA LEU A 46 -9.57 -4.07 26.58
C LEU A 46 -10.81 -4.94 26.31
N ALA A 47 -10.89 -6.11 26.94
CA ALA A 47 -12.03 -7.02 26.76
C ALA A 47 -13.35 -6.36 27.15
N GLN A 48 -13.37 -5.62 28.26
CA GLN A 48 -14.58 -4.89 28.67
C GLN A 48 -14.95 -3.78 27.68
N ALA A 49 -13.98 -2.99 27.21
CA ALA A 49 -14.24 -1.93 26.25
C ALA A 49 -14.79 -2.45 24.91
N LEU A 50 -14.32 -3.61 24.46
CA LEU A 50 -14.82 -4.25 23.23
C LEU A 50 -16.21 -4.87 23.45
N ALA A 51 -16.45 -5.46 24.63
CA ALA A 51 -17.77 -6.02 24.96
C ALA A 51 -18.83 -4.94 25.10
N ASP A 52 -18.52 -3.80 25.71
CA ASP A 52 -19.43 -2.64 25.85
C ASP A 52 -19.87 -2.09 24.49
N LYS A 53 -19.05 -2.25 23.48
CA LYS A 53 -19.34 -1.88 22.07
C LYS A 53 -19.95 -3.02 21.24
N ASN A 54 -20.24 -4.16 21.84
CA ASN A 54 -20.74 -5.36 21.16
C ASN A 54 -19.82 -5.94 20.09
N ILE A 55 -18.55 -5.63 20.12
CA ILE A 55 -17.52 -6.13 19.18
C ILE A 55 -17.15 -7.58 19.51
N ILE A 56 -17.23 -7.94 20.77
CA ILE A 56 -17.07 -9.31 21.27
C ILE A 56 -18.17 -9.65 22.25
N ARG A 57 -18.36 -10.93 22.55
CA ARG A 57 -19.12 -11.39 23.70
C ARG A 57 -18.18 -11.83 24.81
N LEU A 58 -18.40 -11.34 26.02
CA LEU A 58 -17.55 -11.66 27.17
C LEU A 58 -18.25 -12.66 28.08
N ALA A 59 -17.57 -13.74 28.40
CA ALA A 59 -18.01 -14.76 29.35
C ALA A 59 -17.04 -14.85 30.53
N LYS A 60 -17.57 -15.05 31.73
CA LYS A 60 -16.78 -15.25 32.96
C LYS A 60 -16.62 -16.71 33.29
N GLU A 61 -17.58 -17.56 32.89
CA GLU A 61 -17.61 -18.99 33.17
C GLU A 61 -18.18 -19.78 31.97
N ILE A 62 -17.98 -21.09 31.99
CA ILE A 62 -18.40 -22.01 30.91
C ILE A 62 -19.91 -21.94 30.66
N LYS A 63 -20.72 -21.81 31.73
CA LYS A 63 -22.18 -21.72 31.60
C LYS A 63 -22.61 -20.50 30.77
N GLU A 64 -21.93 -19.36 30.92
CA GLU A 64 -22.21 -18.18 30.12
C GLU A 64 -21.84 -18.40 28.65
N ILE A 65 -20.76 -19.15 28.35
CA ILE A 65 -20.43 -19.54 26.98
C ILE A 65 -21.56 -20.34 26.33
N ILE A 66 -22.12 -21.32 27.06
CA ILE A 66 -23.23 -22.14 26.54
C ILE A 66 -24.44 -21.25 26.21
N ASN A 67 -24.84 -20.37 27.13
CA ASN A 67 -25.97 -19.47 26.92
C ASN A 67 -25.74 -18.52 25.72
N LEU A 68 -24.50 -18.05 25.54
CA LEU A 68 -24.12 -17.19 24.40
C LEU A 68 -24.16 -17.98 23.09
N LEU A 69 -23.73 -19.25 23.08
CA LEU A 69 -23.83 -20.11 21.90
C LEU A 69 -25.28 -20.39 21.52
N GLU A 70 -26.15 -20.70 22.48
CA GLU A 70 -27.59 -20.90 22.23
C GLU A 70 -28.25 -19.67 21.61
N SER A 71 -27.81 -18.47 22.00
CA SER A 71 -28.29 -17.20 21.46
C SER A 71 -27.50 -16.67 20.25
N ALA A 72 -26.51 -17.42 19.77
CA ALA A 72 -25.60 -16.98 18.72
C ALA A 72 -26.29 -16.45 17.45
N PRO A 73 -27.36 -17.07 16.91
CA PRO A 73 -28.05 -16.56 15.74
C PRO A 73 -28.57 -15.11 15.86
N ILE A 74 -28.77 -14.65 17.10
CA ILE A 74 -29.31 -13.30 17.36
C ILE A 74 -28.23 -12.21 17.22
N TRP A 75 -26.97 -12.53 17.58
CA TRP A 75 -25.92 -11.51 17.73
C TRP A 75 -24.69 -11.69 16.82
N MET A 76 -24.47 -12.88 16.24
CA MET A 76 -23.25 -13.16 15.45
C MET A 76 -23.04 -12.17 14.31
N SER A 77 -24.07 -11.96 13.48
CA SER A 77 -23.94 -11.09 12.30
C SER A 77 -23.59 -9.66 12.68
N SER A 78 -24.27 -9.08 13.67
CA SER A 78 -24.00 -7.70 14.12
C SER A 78 -22.62 -7.58 14.79
N THR A 79 -22.24 -8.55 15.61
CA THR A 79 -20.94 -8.56 16.27
C THR A 79 -19.79 -8.72 15.25
N GLY A 80 -19.95 -9.59 14.24
CA GLY A 80 -18.96 -9.75 13.17
C GLY A 80 -18.77 -8.47 12.35
N SER A 81 -19.86 -7.80 11.97
CA SER A 81 -19.78 -6.52 11.25
C SER A 81 -19.06 -5.44 12.07
N LEU A 82 -19.41 -5.26 13.34
CA LEU A 82 -18.76 -4.30 14.23
C LEU A 82 -17.28 -4.64 14.47
N ALA A 83 -16.93 -5.93 14.53
CA ALA A 83 -15.55 -6.38 14.66
C ALA A 83 -14.72 -6.01 13.42
N ALA A 84 -15.25 -6.24 12.21
CA ALA A 84 -14.58 -5.89 10.96
C ALA A 84 -14.32 -4.37 10.82
N GLU A 85 -15.20 -3.53 11.34
CA GLU A 85 -15.06 -2.07 11.27
C GLU A 85 -13.89 -1.53 12.09
N ILE A 86 -13.46 -2.22 13.17
CA ILE A 86 -12.39 -1.70 14.05
C ILE A 86 -11.00 -2.19 13.69
N CYS A 87 -10.86 -3.21 12.84
CA CYS A 87 -9.58 -3.79 12.50
C CYS A 87 -9.53 -4.18 11.02
N ASP A 88 -8.92 -3.33 10.22
CA ASP A 88 -8.81 -3.50 8.77
C ASP A 88 -7.61 -4.36 8.30
N GLY A 89 -6.80 -4.90 9.23
CA GLY A 89 -5.64 -5.75 8.93
C GLY A 89 -4.42 -5.04 8.34
N VAL A 90 -4.49 -3.75 8.04
CA VAL A 90 -3.39 -3.02 7.37
C VAL A 90 -2.49 -2.22 8.33
N GLY A 91 -2.51 -2.54 9.62
CA GLY A 91 -1.72 -1.85 10.64
C GLY A 91 -0.22 -1.91 10.39
N SER A 92 0.33 -3.08 10.00
CA SER A 92 1.74 -3.22 9.62
C SER A 92 2.11 -2.35 8.43
N ASN A 93 1.21 -2.22 7.46
CA ASN A 93 1.41 -1.36 6.30
C ASN A 93 1.47 0.13 6.69
N ARG A 94 0.59 0.57 7.63
CA ARG A 94 0.66 1.94 8.17
C ARG A 94 1.98 2.20 8.88
N VAL A 95 2.45 1.27 9.70
CA VAL A 95 3.76 1.37 10.36
C VAL A 95 4.87 1.46 9.32
N PHE A 96 4.88 0.57 8.33
CA PHE A 96 5.85 0.59 7.25
C PHE A 96 5.86 1.93 6.49
N ASN A 97 4.69 2.45 6.16
CA ASN A 97 4.55 3.74 5.46
C ASN A 97 5.01 4.94 6.30
N LYS A 98 4.88 4.86 7.64
CA LYS A 98 5.35 5.90 8.58
C LYS A 98 6.81 5.74 9.00
N MET A 99 7.48 4.63 8.61
CA MET A 99 8.93 4.50 8.83
C MET A 99 9.69 5.53 8.01
N THR A 100 10.91 5.80 8.46
CA THR A 100 11.81 6.78 7.82
C THR A 100 11.96 6.56 6.31
N ASN A 101 12.32 7.62 5.60
CA ASN A 101 12.63 7.60 4.19
C ASN A 101 13.59 6.45 3.83
N ARG A 102 13.42 5.87 2.64
CA ARG A 102 14.31 4.84 2.12
C ARG A 102 15.53 5.49 1.45
N VAL A 103 16.72 5.03 1.81
CA VAL A 103 17.95 5.43 1.14
C VAL A 103 18.35 4.31 0.19
N VAL A 104 18.47 4.66 -1.08
CA VAL A 104 18.95 3.76 -2.14
C VAL A 104 20.33 4.25 -2.57
N THR A 105 21.33 3.38 -2.53
CA THR A 105 22.69 3.71 -2.98
C THR A 105 22.89 3.17 -4.39
N LEU A 106 22.99 4.09 -5.35
CA LEU A 106 23.23 3.76 -6.75
C LEU A 106 24.72 3.93 -7.09
N LYS A 107 25.31 2.94 -7.77
CA LYS A 107 26.73 2.90 -8.13
C LYS A 107 27.21 4.19 -8.82
N ASP A 108 26.42 4.72 -9.75
CA ASP A 108 26.82 5.85 -10.59
C ASP A 108 26.27 7.20 -10.10
N PHE A 109 25.35 7.21 -9.12
CA PHE A 109 24.64 8.41 -8.68
C PHE A 109 24.76 8.70 -7.19
N GLY A 110 25.32 7.77 -6.40
CA GLY A 110 25.40 7.88 -4.95
C GLY A 110 24.08 7.64 -4.23
N GLU A 111 23.90 8.27 -3.09
CA GLU A 111 22.71 8.11 -2.25
C GLU A 111 21.52 8.92 -2.77
N ILE A 112 20.40 8.26 -2.88
CA ILE A 112 19.09 8.79 -3.29
C ILE A 112 18.10 8.49 -2.19
N VAL A 113 17.33 9.51 -1.78
CA VAL A 113 16.30 9.37 -0.74
C VAL A 113 14.94 9.27 -1.38
N LEU A 114 14.25 8.17 -1.12
CA LEU A 114 12.86 7.95 -1.48
C LEU A 114 11.97 8.38 -0.30
N CYS A 115 11.36 9.57 -0.39
CA CYS A 115 10.47 10.11 0.64
C CYS A 115 9.05 9.64 0.36
N ASN A 116 8.51 8.74 1.20
CA ASN A 116 7.15 8.26 1.03
C ASN A 116 6.15 9.42 1.10
N TYR A 117 5.17 9.47 0.21
CA TYR A 117 4.14 10.53 0.18
C TYR A 117 3.40 10.66 1.50
N THR A 118 3.17 9.58 2.21
CA THR A 118 2.50 9.60 3.53
C THR A 118 3.33 10.25 4.66
N ASN A 119 4.61 10.55 4.39
CA ASN A 119 5.56 11.16 5.34
C ASN A 119 6.07 12.54 4.89
N LEU A 120 5.53 13.08 3.79
CA LEU A 120 5.94 14.38 3.28
C LEU A 120 5.47 15.50 4.21
N ASN A 121 6.28 16.55 4.31
CA ASN A 121 5.85 17.81 4.91
C ASN A 121 4.97 18.60 3.92
N HIS A 122 4.32 19.64 4.40
CA HIS A 122 3.38 20.44 3.59
C HIS A 122 4.02 21.02 2.31
N ASN A 123 5.25 21.51 2.36
CA ASN A 123 5.95 22.07 1.20
C ASN A 123 6.22 21.00 0.13
N ASP A 124 6.64 19.81 0.56
CA ASP A 124 6.90 18.69 -0.35
C ASP A 124 5.59 18.16 -0.98
N ILE A 125 4.48 18.16 -0.24
CA ILE A 125 3.14 17.82 -0.75
C ILE A 125 2.71 18.82 -1.82
N SER A 126 2.82 20.12 -1.54
CA SER A 126 2.48 21.17 -2.51
C SER A 126 3.34 21.08 -3.76
N LEU A 127 4.66 20.87 -3.61
CA LEU A 127 5.56 20.68 -4.75
C LEU A 127 5.20 19.45 -5.58
N ALA A 128 4.83 18.33 -4.95
CA ALA A 128 4.41 17.12 -5.66
C ALA A 128 3.15 17.38 -6.51
N LEU A 129 2.19 18.14 -5.99
CA LEU A 129 0.99 18.56 -6.72
C LEU A 129 1.33 19.49 -7.87
N GLU A 130 2.16 20.51 -7.65
CA GLU A 130 2.62 21.44 -8.70
C GLU A 130 3.33 20.68 -9.83
N MET A 131 4.24 19.77 -9.50
CA MET A 131 4.91 18.94 -10.50
C MET A 131 3.91 18.12 -11.30
N ARG A 132 2.94 17.44 -10.64
CA ARG A 132 1.96 16.59 -11.29
C ARG A 132 1.02 17.38 -12.22
N ASN A 133 0.66 18.59 -11.85
CA ASN A 133 -0.20 19.48 -12.63
C ASN A 133 0.55 20.26 -13.73
N HIS A 134 1.89 20.24 -13.72
CA HIS A 134 2.68 20.94 -14.72
C HIS A 134 2.46 20.35 -16.12
N GLU A 135 2.28 21.18 -17.15
CA GLU A 135 1.99 20.79 -18.54
C GLU A 135 2.92 19.71 -19.09
N LYS A 136 4.24 19.82 -18.82
CA LYS A 136 5.24 18.82 -19.25
C LYS A 136 4.99 17.41 -18.70
N ILE A 137 4.16 17.27 -17.67
CA ILE A 137 3.84 16.01 -17.00
C ILE A 137 2.39 15.63 -17.29
N SER A 138 1.43 16.51 -17.02
CA SER A 138 0.00 16.24 -17.19
C SER A 138 -0.38 15.78 -18.59
N THR A 139 0.26 16.32 -19.64
CA THR A 139 0.06 15.91 -21.04
C THR A 139 0.28 14.41 -21.29
N TRP A 140 1.12 13.74 -20.46
CA TRP A 140 1.46 12.32 -20.60
C TRP A 140 0.70 11.40 -19.63
N MET A 141 -0.29 11.96 -18.92
CA MET A 141 -1.11 11.21 -17.99
C MET A 141 -2.48 10.90 -18.60
N TYR A 142 -3.12 9.81 -18.18
CA TYR A 142 -4.49 9.49 -18.58
C TYR A 142 -5.45 10.65 -18.27
N ARG A 143 -5.40 11.12 -17.02
CA ARG A 143 -6.12 12.33 -16.62
C ARG A 143 -5.23 13.56 -16.79
N GLN A 144 -5.56 14.41 -17.72
CA GLN A 144 -4.80 15.64 -18.04
C GLN A 144 -5.30 16.87 -17.26
N ASN A 145 -6.56 16.86 -16.80
CA ASN A 145 -7.11 17.95 -16.01
C ASN A 145 -6.33 18.15 -14.70
N PRO A 146 -6.16 19.39 -14.24
CA PRO A 146 -5.51 19.66 -12.97
C PRO A 146 -6.17 18.92 -11.81
N ILE A 147 -5.35 18.40 -10.91
CA ILE A 147 -5.77 17.81 -9.65
C ILE A 147 -5.90 18.93 -8.63
N LEU A 148 -7.02 18.99 -7.91
CA LEU A 148 -7.23 19.94 -6.83
C LEU A 148 -6.46 19.54 -5.57
N GLU A 149 -6.12 20.51 -4.73
CA GLU A 149 -5.38 20.26 -3.49
C GLU A 149 -6.09 19.27 -2.56
N GLU A 150 -7.39 19.46 -2.37
CA GLU A 150 -8.21 18.55 -1.54
C GLU A 150 -8.19 17.11 -2.08
N GLU A 151 -8.27 16.95 -3.39
CA GLU A 151 -8.20 15.64 -4.05
C GLU A 151 -6.82 15.00 -3.86
N HIS A 152 -5.75 15.80 -3.96
CA HIS A 152 -4.38 15.34 -3.74
C HIS A 152 -4.15 14.91 -2.30
N LEU A 153 -4.63 15.66 -1.32
CA LEU A 153 -4.56 15.32 0.09
C LEU A 153 -5.36 14.05 0.41
N GLY A 154 -6.57 13.92 -0.15
CA GLY A 154 -7.38 12.71 -0.02
C GLY A 154 -6.67 11.48 -0.61
N PHE A 155 -6.00 11.61 -1.76
CA PHE A 155 -5.19 10.56 -2.36
C PHE A 155 -4.05 10.14 -1.42
N ILE A 156 -3.29 11.09 -0.84
CA ILE A 156 -2.19 10.81 0.08
C ILE A 156 -2.70 10.07 1.33
N THR A 157 -3.84 10.51 1.88
CA THR A 157 -4.46 9.84 3.04
C THR A 157 -4.83 8.39 2.71
N ASN A 158 -5.40 8.13 1.53
CA ASN A 158 -5.74 6.78 1.09
C ASN A 158 -4.50 5.88 0.92
N LEU A 159 -3.33 6.44 0.59
CA LEU A 159 -2.08 5.66 0.51
C LEU A 159 -1.66 5.07 1.87
N GLU A 160 -2.13 5.61 3.01
CA GLU A 160 -1.78 5.08 4.33
C GLU A 160 -2.27 3.65 4.54
N THR A 161 -3.38 3.29 3.91
CA THR A 161 -4.02 1.97 4.03
C THR A 161 -3.90 1.12 2.77
N ASP A 162 -3.48 1.71 1.65
CA ASP A 162 -3.34 1.00 0.38
C ASP A 162 -2.13 0.05 0.41
N THR A 163 -2.38 -1.24 0.25
CA THR A 163 -1.33 -2.28 0.25
C THR A 163 -0.67 -2.47 -1.10
N GLU A 164 -1.32 -2.00 -2.17
CA GLU A 164 -0.87 -2.20 -3.55
C GLU A 164 -0.18 -0.97 -4.14
N LYS A 165 -0.09 0.14 -3.39
CA LYS A 165 0.53 1.38 -3.89
C LYS A 165 1.63 1.89 -2.99
N ARG A 166 2.68 2.44 -3.61
CA ARG A 166 3.76 3.19 -2.97
C ARG A 166 4.16 4.35 -3.86
N TYR A 167 4.13 5.56 -3.30
CA TYR A 167 4.47 6.78 -4.00
C TYR A 167 5.61 7.47 -3.26
N PHE A 168 6.64 7.87 -4.01
CA PHE A 168 7.82 8.51 -3.45
C PHE A 168 8.13 9.82 -4.16
N LEU A 169 8.35 10.86 -3.37
CA LEU A 169 9.10 12.04 -3.81
C LEU A 169 10.59 11.72 -3.69
N VAL A 170 11.35 11.94 -4.75
CA VAL A 170 12.74 11.51 -4.82
C VAL A 170 13.66 12.69 -4.63
N LYS A 171 14.56 12.58 -3.65
CA LYS A 171 15.56 13.61 -3.36
C LYS A 171 16.98 13.08 -3.60
N GLN A 172 17.81 13.93 -4.22
CA GLN A 172 19.24 13.78 -4.24
C GLN A 172 19.84 14.92 -3.43
N LYS A 173 20.51 14.62 -2.32
CA LYS A 173 20.81 15.58 -1.27
C LYS A 173 19.50 16.26 -0.83
N ASP A 174 19.41 17.59 -0.84
CA ASP A 174 18.21 18.33 -0.47
C ASP A 174 17.31 18.72 -1.66
N THR A 175 17.67 18.31 -2.88
CA THR A 175 16.93 18.70 -4.09
C THR A 175 15.93 17.62 -4.49
N VAL A 176 14.66 18.00 -4.66
CA VAL A 176 13.64 17.13 -5.24
C VAL A 176 13.88 16.99 -6.73
N ILE A 177 14.20 15.77 -7.18
CA ILE A 177 14.54 15.47 -8.58
C ILE A 177 13.39 14.87 -9.39
N GLY A 178 12.35 14.37 -8.73
CA GLY A 178 11.17 13.81 -9.38
C GLY A 178 10.32 12.96 -8.46
N SER A 179 9.48 12.16 -9.05
CA SER A 179 8.61 11.20 -8.34
C SER A 179 8.73 9.81 -8.96
N ILE A 180 8.62 8.81 -8.11
CA ILE A 180 8.49 7.39 -8.46
C ILE A 180 7.18 6.91 -7.84
N ASN A 181 6.38 6.20 -8.63
CA ASN A 181 5.17 5.57 -8.14
C ASN A 181 5.11 4.10 -8.55
N PHE A 182 4.66 3.29 -7.61
CA PHE A 182 4.36 1.89 -7.78
C PHE A 182 2.88 1.64 -7.53
N SER A 183 2.28 0.79 -8.35
CA SER A 183 0.89 0.35 -8.21
C SER A 183 0.76 -1.12 -8.57
N LYS A 184 -0.37 -1.74 -8.19
CA LYS A 184 -0.60 -3.17 -8.38
C LYS A 184 0.58 -4.02 -7.87
N ILE A 185 1.09 -3.67 -6.69
CA ILE A 185 2.21 -4.37 -6.08
C ILE A 185 1.78 -5.81 -5.75
N ARG A 186 2.49 -6.77 -6.31
CA ARG A 186 2.34 -8.20 -6.05
C ARG A 186 3.70 -8.75 -5.64
N TYR A 187 3.95 -8.75 -4.34
CA TYR A 187 5.22 -9.21 -3.77
C TYR A 187 5.62 -10.58 -4.32
N GLY A 188 6.90 -10.79 -4.61
CA GLY A 188 7.41 -12.00 -5.25
C GLY A 188 7.01 -12.21 -6.72
N SER A 189 6.30 -11.26 -7.34
CA SER A 189 5.79 -11.40 -8.70
C SER A 189 6.04 -10.15 -9.54
N SER A 190 5.19 -9.11 -9.45
CA SER A 190 5.27 -7.96 -10.34
C SER A 190 4.77 -6.67 -9.72
N VAL A 191 5.15 -5.54 -10.34
CA VAL A 191 4.66 -4.21 -9.98
C VAL A 191 4.52 -3.33 -11.23
N ASP A 192 3.48 -2.50 -11.27
CA ASP A 192 3.35 -1.44 -12.25
C ASP A 192 4.07 -0.18 -11.74
N PHE A 193 4.81 0.48 -12.63
CA PHE A 193 5.73 1.55 -12.27
C PHE A 193 5.54 2.77 -13.16
N GLY A 194 5.73 3.95 -12.57
CA GLY A 194 5.77 5.22 -13.28
C GLY A 194 6.76 6.19 -12.65
N ILE A 195 7.36 7.04 -13.48
CA ILE A 195 8.25 8.11 -13.04
C ILE A 195 7.94 9.41 -13.77
N TYR A 196 8.21 10.52 -13.12
CA TYR A 196 8.37 11.81 -13.80
C TYR A 196 9.45 12.65 -13.11
N ILE A 197 10.17 13.41 -13.95
CA ILE A 197 11.25 14.31 -13.51
C ILE A 197 10.61 15.62 -13.02
N ASN A 198 11.19 16.24 -12.01
CA ASN A 198 10.82 17.58 -11.58
C ASN A 198 10.95 18.58 -12.77
N PRO A 199 9.83 19.17 -13.24
CA PRO A 199 9.84 20.03 -14.43
C PRO A 199 10.52 21.40 -14.22
N PHE A 200 10.82 21.75 -12.95
CA PHE A 200 11.40 23.02 -12.56
C PHE A 200 12.93 23.00 -12.56
N ILE A 201 13.56 21.82 -12.69
CA ILE A 201 15.02 21.69 -12.73
C ILE A 201 15.52 21.29 -14.13
N LYS A 202 16.73 21.72 -14.47
CA LYS A 202 17.32 21.51 -15.80
C LYS A 202 18.58 20.61 -15.75
N THR A 203 18.54 19.55 -14.98
CA THR A 203 19.65 18.59 -14.85
C THR A 203 19.46 17.43 -15.82
N LYS A 204 20.53 17.08 -16.56
CA LYS A 204 20.54 15.92 -17.47
C LYS A 204 20.73 14.62 -16.66
N GLY A 205 20.24 13.50 -17.22
CA GLY A 205 20.46 12.17 -16.64
C GLY A 205 19.45 11.76 -15.55
N LEU A 206 18.60 12.67 -15.06
CA LEU A 206 17.66 12.39 -13.98
C LEU A 206 16.68 11.25 -14.29
N GLY A 207 16.31 11.05 -15.56
CA GLY A 207 15.44 9.93 -15.92
C GLY A 207 16.09 8.57 -15.63
N ILE A 208 17.39 8.42 -15.99
CA ILE A 208 18.15 7.18 -15.71
C ILE A 208 18.29 6.99 -14.21
N LEU A 209 18.58 8.06 -13.45
CA LEU A 209 18.68 8.00 -12.01
C LEU A 209 17.37 7.55 -11.35
N LEU A 210 16.25 8.15 -11.73
CA LEU A 210 14.92 7.77 -11.20
C LEU A 210 14.56 6.33 -11.54
N GLU A 211 14.82 5.90 -12.78
CA GLU A 211 14.56 4.52 -13.20
C GLU A 211 15.44 3.54 -12.45
N SER A 212 16.74 3.83 -12.29
CA SER A 212 17.65 2.98 -11.54
C SER A 212 17.24 2.87 -10.06
N ALA A 213 16.86 3.99 -9.42
CA ALA A 213 16.36 3.99 -8.05
C ALA A 213 15.05 3.19 -7.92
N ALA A 214 14.16 3.30 -8.90
CA ALA A 214 12.91 2.55 -8.92
C ALA A 214 13.16 1.05 -9.09
N SER A 215 14.04 0.66 -10.03
CA SER A 215 14.40 -0.74 -10.26
C SER A 215 15.06 -1.36 -9.02
N GLU A 216 15.98 -0.63 -8.39
CA GLU A 216 16.65 -1.08 -7.16
C GLU A 216 15.63 -1.32 -6.03
N TYR A 217 14.72 -0.37 -5.81
CA TYR A 217 13.66 -0.51 -4.82
C TYR A 217 12.70 -1.67 -5.15
N ALA A 218 12.26 -1.78 -6.39
CA ALA A 218 11.31 -2.81 -6.80
C ALA A 218 11.89 -4.22 -6.65
N PHE A 219 13.12 -4.43 -7.10
CA PHE A 219 13.74 -5.75 -7.07
C PHE A 219 14.22 -6.16 -5.68
N ASN A 220 14.72 -5.23 -4.86
CA ASN A 220 15.33 -5.57 -3.58
C ASN A 220 14.39 -5.37 -2.38
N GLU A 221 13.50 -4.37 -2.41
CA GLU A 221 12.58 -4.09 -1.29
C GLU A 221 11.17 -4.69 -1.50
N LEU A 222 10.63 -4.63 -2.73
CA LEU A 222 9.35 -5.27 -3.05
C LEU A 222 9.52 -6.73 -3.46
N ASP A 223 10.76 -7.17 -3.67
CA ASP A 223 11.14 -8.53 -4.07
C ASP A 223 10.37 -9.04 -5.30
N VAL A 224 10.08 -8.17 -6.26
CA VAL A 224 9.35 -8.55 -7.47
C VAL A 224 10.31 -9.15 -8.52
N GLU A 225 9.77 -9.99 -9.39
CA GLU A 225 10.51 -10.54 -10.54
C GLU A 225 10.41 -9.63 -11.77
N LYS A 226 9.34 -8.82 -11.85
CA LYS A 226 9.00 -8.02 -13.02
C LYS A 226 8.52 -6.63 -12.67
N ILE A 227 8.95 -5.66 -13.46
CA ILE A 227 8.47 -4.27 -13.43
C ILE A 227 7.75 -3.99 -14.74
N ASN A 228 6.49 -3.61 -14.66
CA ASN A 228 5.66 -3.26 -15.81
C ASN A 228 5.48 -1.76 -15.91
N LEU A 229 5.28 -1.25 -17.10
CA LEU A 229 4.87 0.13 -17.34
C LEU A 229 3.93 0.25 -18.54
N GLU A 230 3.16 1.32 -18.51
CA GLU A 230 2.29 1.74 -19.59
C GLU A 230 2.75 3.11 -20.10
N VAL A 231 2.79 3.28 -21.42
CA VAL A 231 3.19 4.55 -22.04
C VAL A 231 2.35 4.83 -23.29
N LEU A 232 1.89 6.05 -23.45
CA LEU A 232 1.15 6.49 -24.64
C LEU A 232 2.00 6.25 -25.89
N GLU A 233 1.41 5.66 -26.95
CA GLU A 233 2.13 5.27 -28.17
C GLU A 233 2.84 6.45 -28.83
N HIS A 234 2.25 7.64 -28.78
CA HIS A 234 2.84 8.85 -29.35
C HIS A 234 3.98 9.44 -28.53
N ASN A 235 4.19 8.98 -27.27
CA ASN A 235 5.34 9.36 -26.45
C ASN A 235 6.60 8.58 -26.84
N LYS A 236 7.03 8.72 -28.09
CA LYS A 236 8.20 8.01 -28.62
C LYS A 236 9.48 8.26 -27.80
N LYS A 237 9.58 9.43 -27.15
CA LYS A 237 10.72 9.77 -26.28
C LYS A 237 10.79 8.85 -25.06
N ALA A 238 9.67 8.66 -24.37
CA ALA A 238 9.60 7.77 -23.21
C ALA A 238 9.79 6.29 -23.61
N ILE A 239 9.17 5.83 -24.71
CA ILE A 239 9.35 4.49 -25.24
C ILE A 239 10.84 4.19 -25.50
N ASN A 240 11.54 5.09 -26.21
CA ASN A 240 12.95 4.92 -26.50
C ASN A 240 13.84 5.00 -25.25
N PHE A 241 13.42 5.79 -24.25
CA PHE A 241 14.08 5.85 -22.96
C PHE A 241 13.96 4.51 -22.23
N TYR A 242 12.76 3.98 -22.08
CA TYR A 242 12.54 2.70 -21.37
C TYR A 242 13.22 1.52 -22.08
N LYS A 243 13.24 1.48 -23.40
CA LYS A 243 14.03 0.47 -24.15
C LYS A 243 15.50 0.50 -23.76
N ARG A 244 16.10 1.67 -23.65
CA ARG A 244 17.51 1.80 -23.21
C ARG A 244 17.72 1.42 -21.73
N CYS A 245 16.68 1.50 -20.90
CA CYS A 245 16.70 1.03 -19.52
C CYS A 245 16.44 -0.47 -19.37
N GLY A 246 16.32 -1.20 -20.49
CA GLY A 246 16.14 -2.66 -20.49
C GLY A 246 14.67 -3.13 -20.44
N PHE A 247 13.71 -2.24 -20.68
CA PHE A 247 12.32 -2.64 -20.83
C PHE A 247 12.05 -3.15 -22.24
N ASN A 248 11.36 -4.27 -22.35
CA ASN A 248 10.94 -4.90 -23.58
C ASN A 248 9.45 -4.64 -23.85
N PHE A 249 9.07 -4.53 -25.11
CA PHE A 249 7.68 -4.45 -25.54
C PHE A 249 6.97 -5.78 -25.25
N ILE A 250 5.79 -5.73 -24.67
CA ILE A 250 4.94 -6.91 -24.43
C ILE A 250 3.74 -6.91 -25.37
N ASN A 251 2.92 -5.89 -25.28
CA ASN A 251 1.73 -5.72 -26.10
C ASN A 251 1.31 -4.26 -26.19
N SER A 252 0.22 -4.00 -26.90
CA SER A 252 -0.48 -2.72 -26.85
C SER A 252 -1.96 -2.94 -26.53
N THR A 253 -2.55 -1.97 -25.85
CA THR A 253 -3.98 -1.94 -25.53
C THR A 253 -4.58 -0.58 -25.88
N ILE A 254 -5.90 -0.48 -25.94
CA ILE A 254 -6.60 0.78 -26.19
C ILE A 254 -7.34 1.16 -24.92
N ILE A 255 -7.10 2.36 -24.42
CA ILE A 255 -7.79 2.93 -23.26
C ILE A 255 -8.25 4.34 -23.69
N GLU A 256 -9.56 4.61 -23.56
CA GLU A 256 -10.16 5.91 -23.92
C GLU A 256 -9.69 6.41 -25.32
N ASP A 257 -9.78 5.55 -26.34
CA ASP A 257 -9.37 5.81 -27.72
C ASP A 257 -7.88 6.13 -27.91
N GLN A 258 -7.04 5.89 -26.91
CA GLN A 258 -5.60 6.07 -26.99
C GLN A 258 -4.89 4.71 -27.02
N THR A 259 -3.92 4.55 -27.90
CA THR A 259 -3.07 3.36 -27.91
C THR A 259 -2.01 3.47 -26.82
N ILE A 260 -1.97 2.47 -25.96
CA ILE A 260 -1.03 2.34 -24.84
C ILE A 260 -0.06 1.21 -25.17
N ILE A 261 1.22 1.50 -25.06
CA ILE A 261 2.29 0.50 -25.18
C ILE A 261 2.60 -0.04 -23.79
N CYS A 262 2.49 -1.35 -23.61
CA CYS A 262 2.87 -2.05 -22.38
C CYS A 262 4.28 -2.60 -22.53
N MET A 263 5.13 -2.32 -21.52
CA MET A 263 6.51 -2.77 -21.50
C MET A 263 6.85 -3.41 -20.15
N GLU A 264 7.82 -4.32 -20.14
CA GLU A 264 8.25 -5.09 -18.97
C GLU A 264 9.76 -5.13 -18.89
N LYS A 265 10.27 -5.09 -17.65
CA LYS A 265 11.68 -5.34 -17.32
C LYS A 265 11.75 -6.47 -16.29
N GLU A 266 12.52 -7.52 -16.60
CA GLU A 266 12.74 -8.64 -15.68
C GLU A 266 13.94 -8.38 -14.77
N ARG A 267 13.92 -8.99 -13.59
CA ARG A 267 15.07 -9.03 -12.67
C ARG A 267 16.19 -9.82 -13.35
N PHE A 268 17.36 -9.23 -13.46
CA PHE A 268 18.53 -9.99 -13.91
C PHE A 268 18.87 -11.07 -12.87
N LYS A 269 18.93 -12.31 -13.34
CA LYS A 269 19.36 -13.46 -12.54
C LYS A 269 20.87 -13.47 -12.32
#